data_e45dc43e80ed1eb01508ae51f0a593dd
#
_entry.id   e45dc43e80ed1eb01508ae51f0a593dd
#
_cell.length_a   1.000
_cell.length_b   1.000
_cell.length_c   1.000
_cell.angle_alpha   90.00
_cell.angle_beta   90.00
_cell.angle_gamma   90.00
#
_symmetry.space_group_name_H-M   'P 1'
#
loop_
_entity.id
_entity.type
_entity.pdbx_description
1 polymer ?
#
loop_
_entity_poly.entity_id
_entity_poly.type
_entity_poly.pdbx_seq_one_letter_code
_entity_poly.pdbx_strand_id
1 'polypeptide(L)'
;MRRRPPAPTPVPFSPAAARSHRAGLGLTPDQVVEGMAAHGVRLLPMHVLGWETGEFRPSEEEFIALARALWCPPAQLMGAAPAGLRDFRVARELSQDQAAQRIGVTLRAYEHAELTGKWGGDAGQTYALGHVLGIGLRMLVRVTNRQEELDRCLRQCVDGRWQSQVKPVARLVPVPRPVLEQTLAEFQGEYLVPMHWGSAPSQAEQRPVLPHAERFWELLSAHRTDIPV
;
A
#
# COMPACT_ATOMS: atom_id res chain seq x y z
N MET A 1 -10.26 -32.38 12.24
CA MET A 1 -10.16 -31.12 13.00
C MET A 1 -9.99 -29.97 12.03
N ARG A 2 -10.99 -29.09 11.80
CA ARG A 2 -10.85 -27.87 11.02
C ARG A 2 -10.05 -26.86 11.85
N ARG A 3 -8.87 -26.46 11.42
CA ARG A 3 -8.10 -25.38 12.07
C ARG A 3 -8.98 -24.14 12.07
N ARG A 4 -9.21 -23.59 13.25
CA ARG A 4 -9.86 -22.29 13.42
C ARG A 4 -9.04 -21.26 12.63
N PRO A 5 -9.67 -20.44 11.76
CA PRO A 5 -8.92 -19.40 11.04
C PRO A 5 -8.20 -18.51 12.07
N PRO A 6 -6.98 -18.06 11.77
CA PRO A 6 -6.26 -17.13 12.65
C PRO A 6 -7.14 -15.90 12.90
N ALA A 7 -7.16 -15.43 14.13
CA ALA A 7 -7.87 -14.21 14.48
C ALA A 7 -7.34 -13.06 13.60
N PRO A 8 -8.22 -12.21 13.07
CA PRO A 8 -7.78 -11.07 12.25
C PRO A 8 -6.81 -10.21 13.05
N THR A 9 -5.69 -9.84 12.43
CA THR A 9 -4.73 -8.92 13.03
C THR A 9 -5.45 -7.66 13.49
N PRO A 10 -5.25 -7.16 14.72
CA PRO A 10 -5.91 -5.95 15.19
C PRO A 10 -5.63 -4.78 14.27
N VAL A 11 -6.60 -3.87 14.10
CA VAL A 11 -6.37 -2.60 13.39
C VAL A 11 -5.24 -1.86 14.10
N PRO A 12 -4.27 -1.26 13.39
CA PRO A 12 -3.31 -0.39 14.03
C PRO A 12 -4.08 0.77 14.67
N PHE A 13 -3.93 0.90 15.97
CA PHE A 13 -4.65 1.89 16.79
C PHE A 13 -3.72 2.45 17.85
N SER A 14 -3.72 3.78 18.01
CA SER A 14 -2.97 4.50 19.03
C SER A 14 -3.89 5.05 20.10
N PRO A 15 -3.90 4.48 21.31
CA PRO A 15 -4.63 5.01 22.46
C PRO A 15 -4.31 6.49 22.72
N ALA A 16 -3.01 6.83 22.64
CA ALA A 16 -2.54 8.20 22.88
C ALA A 16 -3.07 9.18 21.83
N ALA A 17 -3.10 8.79 20.54
CA ALA A 17 -3.64 9.64 19.48
C ALA A 17 -5.14 9.87 19.68
N ALA A 18 -5.92 8.82 19.96
CA ALA A 18 -7.36 8.93 20.21
C ALA A 18 -7.66 9.89 21.38
N ARG A 19 -6.96 9.70 22.49
CA ARG A 19 -7.08 10.62 23.66
C ARG A 19 -6.73 12.05 23.31
N SER A 20 -5.63 12.26 22.57
CA SER A 20 -5.18 13.61 22.18
C SER A 20 -6.19 14.30 21.28
N HIS A 21 -6.75 13.60 20.28
CA HIS A 21 -7.77 14.16 19.39
C HIS A 21 -9.05 14.53 20.17
N ARG A 22 -9.55 13.61 21.01
CA ARG A 22 -10.72 13.88 21.84
C ARG A 22 -10.50 15.08 22.76
N ALA A 23 -9.36 15.10 23.47
CA ALA A 23 -9.03 16.20 24.39
C ALA A 23 -8.86 17.54 23.66
N GLY A 24 -8.21 17.52 22.47
CA GLY A 24 -8.05 18.72 21.65
C GLY A 24 -9.37 19.32 21.16
N LEU A 25 -10.41 18.48 20.99
CA LEU A 25 -11.77 18.92 20.66
C LEU A 25 -12.60 19.29 21.89
N GLY A 26 -12.09 19.06 23.11
CA GLY A 26 -12.82 19.28 24.35
C GLY A 26 -14.01 18.32 24.56
N LEU A 27 -14.03 17.19 23.85
CA LEU A 27 -15.12 16.22 23.91
C LEU A 27 -15.02 15.32 25.16
N THR A 28 -16.16 15.03 25.78
CA THR A 28 -16.29 13.97 26.79
C THR A 28 -16.42 12.61 26.11
N PRO A 29 -16.12 11.48 26.80
CA PRO A 29 -16.38 10.14 26.26
C PRO A 29 -17.85 9.92 25.87
N ASP A 30 -18.80 10.52 26.61
CA ASP A 30 -20.25 10.46 26.30
C ASP A 30 -20.57 11.13 24.95
N GLN A 31 -19.99 12.29 24.68
CA GLN A 31 -20.17 13.00 23.41
C GLN A 31 -19.54 12.23 22.23
N VAL A 32 -18.43 11.52 22.47
CA VAL A 32 -17.81 10.67 21.44
C VAL A 32 -18.72 9.50 21.08
N VAL A 33 -19.27 8.78 22.07
CA VAL A 33 -20.18 7.65 21.77
C VAL A 33 -21.50 8.11 21.15
N GLU A 34 -21.97 9.31 21.47
CA GLU A 34 -23.12 9.93 20.82
C GLU A 34 -22.79 10.22 19.32
N GLY A 35 -21.61 10.80 19.06
CA GLY A 35 -21.12 10.97 17.69
C GLY A 35 -20.97 9.66 16.93
N MET A 36 -20.47 8.60 17.56
CA MET A 36 -20.36 7.27 16.98
C MET A 36 -21.72 6.64 16.68
N ALA A 37 -22.72 6.88 17.54
CA ALA A 37 -24.08 6.40 17.32
C ALA A 37 -24.70 6.98 16.04
N ALA A 38 -24.37 8.21 15.66
CA ALA A 38 -24.77 8.82 14.38
C ALA A 38 -24.19 8.06 13.17
N HIS A 39 -23.11 7.29 13.37
CA HIS A 39 -22.48 6.43 12.36
C HIS A 39 -22.85 4.93 12.53
N GLY A 40 -23.91 4.64 13.29
CA GLY A 40 -24.43 3.29 13.44
C GLY A 40 -23.79 2.44 14.56
N VAL A 41 -22.78 2.97 15.25
CA VAL A 41 -22.06 2.24 16.31
C VAL A 41 -22.49 2.75 17.68
N ARG A 42 -23.23 1.93 18.42
CA ARG A 42 -23.75 2.27 19.75
C ARG A 42 -22.93 1.57 20.83
N LEU A 43 -22.28 2.35 21.68
CA LEU A 43 -21.39 1.89 22.73
C LEU A 43 -21.64 2.68 24.02
N LEU A 44 -21.02 2.21 25.09
CA LEU A 44 -20.98 2.94 26.36
C LEU A 44 -19.67 3.77 26.43
N PRO A 45 -19.66 4.90 27.17
CA PRO A 45 -18.48 5.77 27.33
C PRO A 45 -17.24 5.02 27.83
N MET A 46 -17.44 3.96 28.63
CA MET A 46 -16.35 3.09 29.12
C MET A 46 -15.53 2.43 27.99
N HIS A 47 -16.12 2.20 26.81
CA HIS A 47 -15.38 1.66 25.67
C HIS A 47 -14.34 2.65 25.17
N VAL A 48 -14.69 3.93 25.05
CA VAL A 48 -13.75 4.99 24.66
C VAL A 48 -12.60 5.08 25.67
N LEU A 49 -12.91 5.03 26.96
CA LEU A 49 -11.90 5.05 28.02
C LEU A 49 -10.98 3.81 27.97
N GLY A 50 -11.54 2.62 27.74
CA GLY A 50 -10.77 1.38 27.62
C GLY A 50 -9.85 1.40 26.38
N TRP A 51 -10.27 2.00 25.26
CA TRP A 51 -9.40 2.21 24.11
C TRP A 51 -8.28 3.20 24.42
N GLU A 52 -8.58 4.31 25.08
CA GLU A 52 -7.60 5.35 25.42
C GLU A 52 -6.59 4.91 26.50
N THR A 53 -6.96 3.93 27.33
CA THR A 53 -6.04 3.30 28.26
C THR A 53 -5.26 2.13 27.66
N GLY A 54 -5.69 1.64 26.48
CA GLY A 54 -5.10 0.48 25.82
C GLY A 54 -5.52 -0.86 26.42
N GLU A 55 -6.54 -0.89 27.27
CA GLU A 55 -7.09 -2.12 27.86
C GLU A 55 -7.61 -3.07 26.79
N PHE A 56 -8.26 -2.54 25.76
CA PHE A 56 -8.68 -3.25 24.57
C PHE A 56 -8.66 -2.35 23.35
N ARG A 57 -8.86 -2.93 22.15
CA ARG A 57 -8.80 -2.20 20.89
C ARG A 57 -10.15 -2.18 20.20
N PRO A 58 -10.47 -1.12 19.44
CA PRO A 58 -11.67 -1.08 18.63
C PRO A 58 -11.62 -2.13 17.49
N SER A 59 -12.77 -2.63 17.09
CA SER A 59 -12.97 -3.32 15.81
C SER A 59 -12.80 -2.33 14.63
N GLU A 60 -12.79 -2.81 13.40
CA GLU A 60 -12.71 -1.92 12.23
C GLU A 60 -13.86 -0.92 12.15
N GLU A 61 -15.08 -1.41 12.41
CA GLU A 61 -16.29 -0.59 12.37
C GLU A 61 -16.26 0.48 13.47
N GLU A 62 -15.91 0.09 14.69
CA GLU A 62 -15.75 1.00 15.82
C GLU A 62 -14.64 2.03 15.57
N PHE A 63 -13.52 1.60 14.99
CA PHE A 63 -12.40 2.48 14.66
C PHE A 63 -12.78 3.55 13.63
N ILE A 64 -13.49 3.16 12.57
CA ILE A 64 -13.98 4.10 11.55
C ILE A 64 -14.99 5.07 12.16
N ALA A 65 -15.94 4.56 12.97
CA ALA A 65 -16.93 5.41 13.63
C ALA A 65 -16.27 6.37 14.63
N LEU A 66 -15.24 5.93 15.37
CA LEU A 66 -14.45 6.78 16.26
C LEU A 66 -13.74 7.90 15.50
N ALA A 67 -13.08 7.59 14.37
CA ALA A 67 -12.40 8.58 13.55
C ALA A 67 -13.38 9.65 13.04
N ARG A 68 -14.57 9.25 12.59
CA ARG A 68 -15.64 10.15 12.17
C ARG A 68 -16.16 11.01 13.32
N ALA A 69 -16.38 10.43 14.49
CA ALA A 69 -16.83 11.14 15.69
C ALA A 69 -15.78 12.17 16.18
N LEU A 70 -14.51 11.91 15.95
CA LEU A 70 -13.39 12.79 16.25
C LEU A 70 -13.01 13.73 15.08
N TRP A 71 -13.75 13.70 13.98
CA TRP A 71 -13.53 14.49 12.76
C TRP A 71 -12.09 14.44 12.24
N CYS A 72 -11.45 13.29 12.35
CA CYS A 72 -10.10 13.09 11.87
C CYS A 72 -10.00 11.91 10.90
N PRO A 73 -9.07 11.93 9.93
CA PRO A 73 -8.79 10.76 9.11
C PRO A 73 -8.37 9.55 9.97
N PRO A 74 -8.85 8.32 9.68
CA PRO A 74 -8.47 7.13 10.46
C PRO A 74 -6.95 6.95 10.59
N ALA A 75 -6.18 7.34 9.57
CA ALA A 75 -4.73 7.26 9.60
C ALA A 75 -4.09 8.01 10.78
N GLN A 76 -4.70 9.09 11.27
CA GLN A 76 -4.21 9.85 12.43
C GLN A 76 -4.38 9.09 13.75
N LEU A 77 -5.30 8.12 13.79
CA LEU A 77 -5.54 7.27 14.96
C LEU A 77 -4.75 5.96 14.94
N MET A 78 -4.05 5.64 13.82
CA MET A 78 -3.32 4.38 13.67
C MET A 78 -2.02 4.32 14.49
N GLY A 79 -1.40 5.47 14.79
CA GLY A 79 -0.13 5.53 15.54
C GLY A 79 1.10 5.02 14.77
N ALA A 80 0.90 4.43 13.59
CA ALA A 80 1.92 4.00 12.66
C ALA A 80 1.41 4.20 11.22
N ALA A 81 2.33 4.34 10.28
CA ALA A 81 1.95 4.41 8.86
C ALA A 81 1.30 3.08 8.42
N PRO A 82 0.25 3.13 7.57
CA PRO A 82 -0.35 1.93 7.00
C PRO A 82 0.71 1.05 6.32
N ALA A 83 0.70 -0.25 6.61
CA ALA A 83 1.72 -1.19 6.14
C ALA A 83 1.17 -2.29 5.23
N GLY A 84 -0.11 -2.64 5.34
CA GLY A 84 -0.78 -3.67 4.57
C GLY A 84 -2.04 -3.20 3.87
N LEU A 85 -2.58 -4.03 2.96
CA LEU A 85 -3.82 -3.73 2.22
C LEU A 85 -4.96 -3.32 3.13
N ARG A 86 -5.13 -4.03 4.25
CA ARG A 86 -6.14 -3.74 5.26
C ARG A 86 -6.00 -2.34 5.85
N ASP A 87 -4.78 -1.95 6.21
CA ASP A 87 -4.54 -0.66 6.85
C ASP A 87 -4.90 0.48 5.90
N PHE A 88 -4.48 0.36 4.63
CA PHE A 88 -4.83 1.35 3.60
C PHE A 88 -6.33 1.39 3.34
N ARG A 89 -7.02 0.24 3.32
CA ARG A 89 -8.48 0.20 3.17
C ARG A 89 -9.20 0.88 4.33
N VAL A 90 -8.81 0.54 5.57
CA VAL A 90 -9.39 1.15 6.78
C VAL A 90 -9.10 2.65 6.83
N ALA A 91 -7.89 3.08 6.42
CA ALA A 91 -7.55 4.49 6.28
C ALA A 91 -8.45 5.24 5.28
N ARG A 92 -9.05 4.53 4.32
CA ARG A 92 -10.05 5.05 3.36
C ARG A 92 -11.49 4.83 3.80
N GLU A 93 -11.70 4.34 5.01
CA GLU A 93 -13.04 4.06 5.57
C GLU A 93 -13.87 3.10 4.72
N LEU A 94 -13.22 2.16 4.04
CA LEU A 94 -13.87 1.19 3.18
C LEU A 94 -14.09 -0.14 3.91
N SER A 95 -15.26 -0.77 3.70
CA SER A 95 -15.43 -2.18 4.00
C SER A 95 -14.69 -3.05 2.97
N GLN A 96 -14.45 -4.32 3.29
CA GLN A 96 -13.84 -5.27 2.34
C GLN A 96 -14.71 -5.43 1.09
N ASP A 97 -16.03 -5.47 1.25
CA ASP A 97 -16.97 -5.57 0.14
C ASP A 97 -16.91 -4.33 -0.77
N GLN A 98 -16.92 -3.12 -0.18
CA GLN A 98 -16.79 -1.87 -0.93
C GLN A 98 -15.47 -1.79 -1.69
N ALA A 99 -14.37 -2.22 -1.08
CA ALA A 99 -13.07 -2.25 -1.75
C ALA A 99 -13.06 -3.26 -2.90
N ALA A 100 -13.52 -4.49 -2.66
CA ALA A 100 -13.62 -5.53 -3.68
C ALA A 100 -14.47 -5.09 -4.88
N GLN A 101 -15.64 -4.50 -4.63
CA GLN A 101 -16.54 -4.00 -5.65
C GLN A 101 -15.91 -2.89 -6.50
N ARG A 102 -15.25 -1.90 -5.85
CA ARG A 102 -14.60 -0.78 -6.56
C ARG A 102 -13.40 -1.22 -7.39
N ILE A 103 -12.70 -2.27 -6.95
CA ILE A 103 -11.53 -2.83 -7.65
C ILE A 103 -11.98 -3.77 -8.80
N GLY A 104 -13.19 -4.31 -8.73
CA GLY A 104 -13.71 -5.28 -9.70
C GLY A 104 -13.21 -6.71 -9.46
N VAL A 105 -13.09 -7.10 -8.18
CA VAL A 105 -12.75 -8.46 -7.75
C VAL A 105 -13.84 -9.03 -6.86
N THR A 106 -13.85 -10.34 -6.66
CA THR A 106 -14.77 -10.95 -5.68
C THR A 106 -14.33 -10.62 -4.25
N LEU A 107 -15.29 -10.49 -3.33
CA LEU A 107 -15.02 -10.29 -1.90
C LEU A 107 -14.02 -11.33 -1.39
N ARG A 108 -14.21 -12.60 -1.70
CA ARG A 108 -13.32 -13.69 -1.28
C ARG A 108 -11.88 -13.53 -1.78
N ALA A 109 -11.70 -13.05 -3.01
CA ALA A 109 -10.37 -12.79 -3.56
C ALA A 109 -9.68 -11.63 -2.83
N TYR A 110 -10.44 -10.58 -2.51
CA TYR A 110 -9.94 -9.44 -1.76
C TYR A 110 -9.58 -9.81 -0.30
N GLU A 111 -10.46 -10.52 0.40
CA GLU A 111 -10.19 -11.05 1.75
C GLU A 111 -8.92 -11.91 1.79
N HIS A 112 -8.77 -12.79 0.79
CA HIS A 112 -7.57 -13.62 0.68
C HIS A 112 -6.30 -12.76 0.48
N ALA A 113 -6.38 -11.71 -0.34
CA ALA A 113 -5.25 -10.79 -0.56
C ALA A 113 -4.89 -10.02 0.72
N GLU A 114 -5.88 -9.54 1.49
CA GLU A 114 -5.62 -8.90 2.79
C GLU A 114 -4.98 -9.85 3.79
N LEU A 115 -5.46 -11.10 3.85
CA LEU A 115 -4.98 -12.07 4.82
C LEU A 115 -3.56 -12.57 4.52
N THR A 116 -3.24 -12.75 3.23
CA THR A 116 -1.97 -13.38 2.81
C THR A 116 -0.95 -12.40 2.23
N GLY A 117 -1.36 -11.18 1.91
CA GLY A 117 -0.59 -10.21 1.14
C GLY A 117 -0.36 -10.63 -0.33
N LYS A 118 -0.99 -11.72 -0.80
CA LYS A 118 -0.82 -12.23 -2.17
C LYS A 118 -1.91 -11.68 -3.08
N TRP A 119 -1.51 -10.79 -3.98
CA TRP A 119 -2.40 -10.20 -4.97
C TRP A 119 -2.38 -10.98 -6.28
N GLY A 120 -3.55 -11.43 -6.74
CA GLY A 120 -3.71 -12.21 -7.98
C GLY A 120 -4.42 -11.45 -9.11
N GLY A 121 -4.71 -10.16 -8.93
CA GLY A 121 -5.40 -9.35 -9.93
C GLY A 121 -4.57 -9.10 -11.20
N ASP A 122 -5.26 -8.85 -12.31
CA ASP A 122 -4.64 -8.42 -13.55
C ASP A 122 -4.12 -6.97 -13.48
N ALA A 123 -3.58 -6.43 -14.57
CA ALA A 123 -3.03 -5.07 -14.60
C ALA A 123 -4.10 -4.00 -14.34
N GLY A 124 -5.32 -4.17 -14.86
CA GLY A 124 -6.44 -3.24 -14.64
C GLY A 124 -6.90 -3.26 -13.18
N GLN A 125 -7.06 -4.45 -12.61
CA GLN A 125 -7.42 -4.63 -11.20
C GLN A 125 -6.31 -4.13 -10.26
N THR A 126 -5.05 -4.30 -10.64
CA THR A 126 -3.90 -3.78 -9.88
C THR A 126 -3.87 -2.25 -9.92
N TYR A 127 -4.16 -1.64 -11.07
CA TYR A 127 -4.32 -0.19 -11.17
C TYR A 127 -5.48 0.31 -10.29
N ALA A 128 -6.64 -0.33 -10.39
CA ALA A 128 -7.81 0.00 -9.58
C ALA A 128 -7.52 -0.14 -8.08
N LEU A 129 -6.79 -1.18 -7.65
CA LEU A 129 -6.36 -1.36 -6.26
C LEU A 129 -5.54 -0.15 -5.77
N GLY A 130 -4.53 0.28 -6.53
CA GLY A 130 -3.72 1.44 -6.20
C GLY A 130 -4.57 2.71 -6.07
N HIS A 131 -5.48 2.93 -7.01
CA HIS A 131 -6.36 4.09 -7.02
C HIS A 131 -7.36 4.08 -5.85
N VAL A 132 -8.05 2.97 -5.61
CA VAL A 132 -9.04 2.83 -4.52
C VAL A 132 -8.41 3.02 -3.15
N LEU A 133 -7.22 2.47 -2.94
CA LEU A 133 -6.49 2.61 -1.68
C LEU A 133 -5.67 3.90 -1.59
N GLY A 134 -5.48 4.63 -2.70
CA GLY A 134 -4.70 5.87 -2.78
C GLY A 134 -3.23 5.66 -2.46
N ILE A 135 -2.65 4.61 -3.01
CA ILE A 135 -1.25 4.24 -2.81
C ILE A 135 -0.46 4.34 -4.11
N GLY A 136 0.78 4.85 -4.03
CA GLY A 136 1.68 4.92 -5.16
C GLY A 136 2.17 3.54 -5.62
N LEU A 137 2.73 3.49 -6.82
CA LEU A 137 3.13 2.23 -7.49
C LEU A 137 4.16 1.42 -6.68
N ARG A 138 5.13 2.09 -6.08
CA ARG A 138 6.16 1.45 -5.26
C ARG A 138 5.56 0.77 -4.03
N MET A 139 4.65 1.49 -3.35
CA MET A 139 3.93 0.93 -2.20
C MET A 139 3.00 -0.20 -2.62
N LEU A 140 2.35 -0.09 -3.80
CA LEU A 140 1.49 -1.13 -4.36
C LEU A 140 2.25 -2.46 -4.53
N VAL A 141 3.43 -2.43 -5.13
CA VAL A 141 4.31 -3.62 -5.26
C VAL A 141 4.67 -4.17 -3.88
N ARG A 142 4.93 -3.30 -2.91
CA ARG A 142 5.29 -3.69 -1.54
C ARG A 142 4.14 -4.38 -0.81
N VAL A 143 2.95 -3.77 -0.77
CA VAL A 143 1.80 -4.31 -0.01
C VAL A 143 1.20 -5.58 -0.64
N THR A 144 1.52 -5.82 -1.92
CA THR A 144 1.13 -7.04 -2.65
C THR A 144 2.20 -8.12 -2.61
N ASN A 145 3.30 -7.92 -1.86
CA ASN A 145 4.45 -8.83 -1.73
C ASN A 145 5.06 -9.25 -3.08
N ARG A 146 5.12 -8.32 -4.05
CA ARG A 146 5.61 -8.60 -5.42
C ARG A 146 6.98 -8.01 -5.71
N GLN A 147 7.72 -7.55 -4.69
CA GLN A 147 9.06 -6.99 -4.84
C GLN A 147 10.04 -7.98 -5.47
N GLU A 148 10.07 -9.23 -4.95
CA GLU A 148 10.96 -10.27 -5.49
C GLU A 148 10.64 -10.63 -6.95
N GLU A 149 9.35 -10.57 -7.32
CA GLU A 149 8.91 -10.78 -8.70
C GLU A 149 9.41 -9.65 -9.61
N LEU A 150 9.29 -8.39 -9.16
CA LEU A 150 9.83 -7.22 -9.86
C LEU A 150 11.35 -7.33 -10.00
N ASP A 151 12.07 -7.59 -8.92
CA ASP A 151 13.54 -7.73 -8.93
C ASP A 151 14.00 -8.83 -9.90
N ARG A 152 13.26 -9.93 -9.99
CA ARG A 152 13.53 -11.00 -10.96
C ARG A 152 13.36 -10.53 -12.39
N CYS A 153 12.27 -9.81 -12.69
CA CYS A 153 12.03 -9.25 -14.01
C CYS A 153 13.11 -8.24 -14.40
N LEU A 154 13.54 -7.38 -13.47
CA LEU A 154 14.59 -6.39 -13.73
C LEU A 154 15.96 -7.05 -13.98
N ARG A 155 16.33 -8.09 -13.21
CA ARG A 155 17.54 -8.90 -13.51
C ARG A 155 17.47 -9.51 -14.91
N GLN A 156 16.34 -10.11 -15.26
CA GLN A 156 16.14 -10.67 -16.59
C GLN A 156 16.15 -9.62 -17.72
N CYS A 157 15.81 -8.38 -17.38
CA CYS A 157 15.92 -7.25 -18.31
C CYS A 157 17.40 -6.91 -18.59
N VAL A 158 18.25 -6.90 -17.56
CA VAL A 158 19.70 -6.66 -17.69
C VAL A 158 20.39 -7.79 -18.45
N ASP A 159 20.09 -9.04 -18.08
CA ASP A 159 20.74 -10.25 -18.64
C ASP A 159 20.24 -10.61 -20.06
N GLY A 160 19.13 -10.06 -20.49
CA GLY A 160 18.44 -10.49 -21.69
C GLY A 160 17.94 -9.37 -22.59
N ARG A 161 16.63 -9.38 -22.87
CA ARG A 161 15.97 -8.37 -23.69
C ARG A 161 14.84 -7.73 -22.91
N TRP A 162 14.88 -6.41 -22.74
CA TRP A 162 13.85 -5.66 -22.02
C TRP A 162 12.42 -5.87 -22.58
N GLN A 163 12.31 -6.07 -23.91
CA GLN A 163 11.01 -6.28 -24.57
C GLN A 163 10.25 -7.49 -24.00
N SER A 164 10.95 -8.53 -23.61
CA SER A 164 10.35 -9.73 -23.01
C SER A 164 9.79 -9.47 -21.60
N GLN A 165 10.29 -8.44 -20.92
CA GLN A 165 9.90 -8.09 -19.56
C GLN A 165 8.76 -7.05 -19.50
N VAL A 166 8.38 -6.41 -20.60
CA VAL A 166 7.30 -5.40 -20.63
C VAL A 166 5.98 -6.00 -20.07
N LYS A 167 5.57 -7.15 -20.56
CA LYS A 167 4.31 -7.77 -20.15
C LYS A 167 4.32 -8.28 -18.69
N PRO A 168 5.38 -8.96 -18.20
CA PRO A 168 5.52 -9.28 -16.78
C PRO A 168 5.49 -8.06 -15.88
N VAL A 169 6.32 -7.03 -16.17
CA VAL A 169 6.41 -5.83 -15.34
C VAL A 169 5.10 -5.02 -15.36
N ALA A 170 4.38 -4.93 -16.48
CA ALA A 170 3.10 -4.24 -16.56
C ALA A 170 2.02 -4.82 -15.62
N ARG A 171 2.12 -6.09 -15.23
CA ARG A 171 1.22 -6.71 -14.24
C ARG A 171 1.54 -6.30 -12.80
N LEU A 172 2.79 -5.89 -12.55
CA LEU A 172 3.28 -5.46 -11.24
C LEU A 172 3.15 -3.96 -11.06
N VAL A 173 3.50 -3.24 -12.11
CA VAL A 173 3.57 -1.78 -12.18
C VAL A 173 2.64 -1.34 -13.33
N PRO A 174 1.35 -1.08 -13.04
CA PRO A 174 0.35 -0.79 -14.04
C PRO A 174 0.47 0.67 -14.54
N VAL A 175 1.41 0.91 -15.43
CA VAL A 175 1.62 2.18 -16.13
C VAL A 175 1.34 2.04 -17.63
N PRO A 176 1.12 3.13 -18.37
CA PRO A 176 0.98 3.08 -19.82
C PRO A 176 2.16 2.39 -20.47
N ARG A 177 1.85 1.50 -21.41
CA ARG A 177 2.85 0.66 -22.08
C ARG A 177 4.04 1.45 -22.67
N PRO A 178 3.84 2.61 -23.36
CA PRO A 178 4.95 3.38 -23.89
C PRO A 178 5.93 3.86 -22.82
N VAL A 179 5.42 4.30 -21.67
CA VAL A 179 6.23 4.75 -20.52
C VAL A 179 7.06 3.59 -19.98
N LEU A 180 6.45 2.41 -19.82
CA LEU A 180 7.15 1.23 -19.34
C LEU A 180 8.22 0.77 -20.32
N GLU A 181 7.92 0.74 -21.62
CA GLU A 181 8.87 0.37 -22.68
C GLU A 181 10.08 1.31 -22.67
N GLN A 182 9.85 2.62 -22.58
CA GLN A 182 10.92 3.61 -22.50
C GLN A 182 11.77 3.42 -21.24
N THR A 183 11.13 3.25 -20.08
CA THR A 183 11.83 3.03 -18.80
C THR A 183 12.69 1.77 -18.83
N LEU A 184 12.17 0.65 -19.35
CA LEU A 184 12.92 -0.60 -19.40
C LEU A 184 14.04 -0.58 -20.43
N ALA A 185 13.85 0.12 -21.56
CA ALA A 185 14.89 0.30 -22.56
C ALA A 185 16.06 1.12 -22.01
N GLU A 186 15.77 2.23 -21.35
CA GLU A 186 16.78 3.08 -20.71
C GLU A 186 17.47 2.33 -19.56
N PHE A 187 16.70 1.63 -18.73
CA PHE A 187 17.21 0.80 -17.65
C PHE A 187 18.21 -0.24 -18.17
N GLN A 188 17.87 -1.01 -19.22
CA GLN A 188 18.81 -1.96 -19.83
C GLN A 188 20.03 -1.26 -20.41
N GLY A 189 19.84 -0.13 -21.10
CA GLY A 189 20.92 0.63 -21.72
C GLY A 189 22.01 1.06 -20.75
N GLU A 190 21.67 1.34 -19.49
CA GLU A 190 22.64 1.71 -18.45
C GLU A 190 23.56 0.56 -18.02
N TYR A 191 23.11 -0.68 -18.18
CA TYR A 191 23.87 -1.89 -17.83
C TYR A 191 24.59 -2.52 -19.02
N LEU A 192 24.30 -2.07 -20.24
CA LEU A 192 25.05 -2.51 -21.43
C LEU A 192 26.43 -1.85 -21.39
N VAL A 193 27.45 -2.60 -21.01
CA VAL A 193 28.83 -2.16 -21.09
C VAL A 193 29.17 -1.93 -22.58
N PRO A 194 29.59 -0.72 -22.97
CA PRO A 194 30.08 -0.51 -24.34
C PRO A 194 31.28 -1.43 -24.55
N MET A 195 31.19 -2.38 -25.49
CA MET A 195 32.33 -3.16 -25.91
C MET A 195 33.27 -2.25 -26.73
N HIS A 196 33.96 -1.33 -26.07
CA HIS A 196 35.09 -0.62 -26.64
C HIS A 196 36.33 -1.45 -26.39
N TRP A 197 36.78 -2.11 -27.43
CA TRP A 197 38.09 -2.73 -27.48
C TRP A 197 39.14 -1.62 -27.34
N GLY A 198 39.81 -1.51 -26.21
CA GLY A 198 41.03 -0.73 -26.06
C GLY A 198 41.08 0.44 -25.12
N SER A 199 40.04 0.71 -24.33
CA SER A 199 40.09 1.77 -23.32
C SER A 199 39.88 1.18 -21.94
N ALA A 200 40.83 1.33 -21.03
CA ALA A 200 40.65 1.04 -19.64
C ALA A 200 39.51 1.93 -19.08
N PRO A 201 38.58 1.40 -18.24
CA PRO A 201 37.50 2.19 -17.68
C PRO A 201 38.10 3.33 -16.85
N SER A 202 37.71 4.57 -17.15
CA SER A 202 38.09 5.73 -16.36
C SER A 202 37.41 5.64 -14.98
N GLN A 203 38.10 6.05 -13.94
CA GLN A 203 37.56 6.05 -12.53
C GLN A 203 36.29 6.91 -12.36
N ALA A 204 35.88 7.68 -13.34
CA ALA A 204 34.67 8.49 -13.34
C ALA A 204 33.37 7.69 -13.57
N GLU A 205 33.44 6.42 -13.98
CA GLU A 205 32.27 5.60 -14.33
C GLU A 205 31.81 4.64 -13.25
N GLN A 206 32.43 4.65 -12.07
CA GLN A 206 31.95 3.91 -10.90
C GLN A 206 30.82 4.69 -10.20
N ARG A 207 29.66 4.83 -10.88
CA ARG A 207 28.42 5.18 -10.18
C ARG A 207 28.15 4.12 -9.10
N PRO A 208 27.75 4.51 -7.87
CA PRO A 208 27.31 3.54 -6.90
C PRO A 208 26.20 2.71 -7.55
N VAL A 209 26.38 1.41 -7.65
CA VAL A 209 25.41 0.49 -8.25
C VAL A 209 24.21 0.46 -7.31
N LEU A 210 23.23 1.31 -7.60
CA LEU A 210 21.93 1.24 -6.91
C LEU A 210 21.29 -0.13 -7.14
N PRO A 211 20.56 -0.68 -6.17
CA PRO A 211 19.76 -1.87 -6.41
C PRO A 211 18.87 -1.68 -7.66
N HIS A 212 18.72 -2.70 -8.48
CA HIS A 212 17.97 -2.64 -9.75
C HIS A 212 16.58 -2.00 -9.58
N ALA A 213 15.86 -2.35 -8.51
CA ALA A 213 14.56 -1.77 -8.22
C ALA A 213 14.63 -0.26 -7.96
N GLU A 214 15.60 0.21 -7.18
CA GLU A 214 15.75 1.66 -6.88
C GLU A 214 15.99 2.44 -8.17
N ARG A 215 16.90 1.96 -9.02
CA ARG A 215 17.19 2.61 -10.31
C ARG A 215 16.00 2.59 -11.25
N PHE A 216 15.26 1.48 -11.31
CA PHE A 216 14.02 1.39 -12.07
C PHE A 216 12.99 2.44 -11.62
N TRP A 217 12.81 2.61 -10.30
CA TRP A 217 11.88 3.61 -9.77
C TRP A 217 12.30 5.04 -10.07
N GLU A 218 13.60 5.35 -10.04
CA GLU A 218 14.13 6.66 -10.43
C GLU A 218 13.82 6.98 -11.90
N LEU A 219 14.11 6.05 -12.80
CA LEU A 219 13.84 6.22 -14.24
C LEU A 219 12.33 6.35 -14.51
N LEU A 220 11.51 5.51 -13.86
CA LEU A 220 10.07 5.59 -14.01
C LEU A 220 9.52 6.94 -13.54
N SER A 221 10.05 7.48 -12.44
CA SER A 221 9.67 8.81 -11.92
C SER A 221 10.07 9.93 -12.90
N ALA A 222 11.22 9.82 -13.55
CA ALA A 222 11.68 10.80 -14.53
C ALA A 222 10.77 10.86 -15.77
N HIS A 223 10.19 9.72 -16.16
CA HIS A 223 9.25 9.64 -17.29
C HIS A 223 7.80 9.95 -16.92
N ARG A 224 7.48 10.05 -15.65
CA ARG A 224 6.14 10.37 -15.15
C ARG A 224 6.17 11.34 -13.98
N THR A 225 5.81 12.57 -14.25
CA THR A 225 5.64 13.61 -13.22
C THR A 225 4.24 13.61 -12.57
N ASP A 226 3.28 12.87 -13.12
CA ASP A 226 1.86 12.93 -12.79
C ASP A 226 1.34 11.78 -11.90
N ILE A 227 2.18 10.77 -11.61
CA ILE A 227 1.80 9.66 -10.73
C ILE A 227 2.80 9.52 -9.59
N PRO A 228 2.35 9.50 -8.33
CA PRO A 228 3.22 9.22 -7.20
C PRO A 228 3.78 7.79 -7.30
N VAL A 229 5.08 7.70 -7.37
CA VAL A 229 5.86 6.46 -7.41
C VAL A 229 6.10 5.93 -6.01
#